data_31ada6bf51695cb77c4ed8e94e8c454b
#
_entry.id   31ada6bf51695cb77c4ed8e94e8c454b
#
_cell.length_a   1.000
_cell.length_b   1.000
_cell.length_c   1.000
_cell.angle_alpha   90.00
_cell.angle_beta   90.00
_cell.angle_gamma   90.00
#
_symmetry.space_group_name_H-M   'P 1'
#
loop_
_entity.id
_entity.type
_entity.pdbx_description
1 polymer ?
#
loop_
_entity_poly.entity_id
_entity_poly.type
_entity_poly.pdbx_seq_one_letter_code
_entity_poly.pdbx_strand_id
1 'polypeptide(L)'
;MGFTFETETLNGSFDSTITAGMGLRTESRGCNLINQGPTGHNAPSGCLAQSSGVADQGDLNYDRGDMFTNYLKGTHELLLKMPEDITFMARGTWIRDFAATDTTGTLSFNTPESVGSNGLSDDARDDLAFKARLLDLWVSKGFDVGGQRVRARLGNQVINWGESLFVAGGINNTNAYDYQALARPGVQLKEAVLPAPMLSVASGLGSGVNVEAYYQFRWNKSELPPVGSYWSTTNALGEGRGDYGFSEKDARDSGQWGLSLRWQPEDSDVAYGFYVMRYHDKLPSLRVAILDPNTFAAAPTWEYQEDRMMYGISANMPIGDWAVGTELSYRP
;
A
#
# COMPACT_ATOMS: atom_id res chain seq x y z
N MET A 1 21.07 8.40 -9.76
CA MET A 1 21.63 9.44 -10.65
C MET A 1 20.51 10.40 -11.01
N GLY A 2 20.73 11.70 -10.79
CA GLY A 2 19.79 12.72 -11.21
C GLY A 2 20.49 13.72 -12.12
N PHE A 3 19.78 14.25 -13.08
CA PHE A 3 20.24 15.40 -13.86
C PHE A 3 19.09 16.39 -14.02
N THR A 4 19.46 17.66 -14.03
CA THR A 4 18.57 18.77 -14.31
C THR A 4 18.88 19.32 -15.68
N PHE A 5 17.88 19.79 -16.38
CA PHE A 5 18.02 20.47 -17.66
C PHE A 5 17.12 21.70 -17.69
N GLU A 6 17.61 22.71 -18.34
CA GLU A 6 16.94 24.00 -18.46
C GLU A 6 17.02 24.49 -19.91
N THR A 7 15.88 24.92 -20.42
CA THR A 7 15.73 25.59 -21.71
C THR A 7 14.95 26.88 -21.51
N GLU A 8 14.77 27.68 -22.55
CA GLU A 8 14.01 28.93 -22.46
C GLU A 8 12.54 28.73 -21.99
N THR A 9 11.97 27.53 -22.24
CA THR A 9 10.54 27.25 -21.98
C THR A 9 10.32 26.03 -21.07
N LEU A 10 11.37 25.32 -20.64
CA LEU A 10 11.24 24.08 -19.92
C LEU A 10 12.37 23.90 -18.90
N ASN A 11 12.00 23.76 -17.63
CA ASN A 11 12.89 23.30 -16.58
C ASN A 11 12.50 21.89 -16.18
N GLY A 12 13.45 20.96 -16.16
CA GLY A 12 13.18 19.58 -15.84
C GLY A 12 14.23 18.94 -14.94
N SER A 13 13.82 17.93 -14.21
CA SER A 13 14.71 16.99 -13.53
C SER A 13 14.29 15.56 -13.85
N PHE A 14 15.31 14.74 -14.06
CA PHE A 14 15.13 13.30 -14.16
C PHE A 14 16.01 12.63 -13.11
N ASP A 15 15.38 11.88 -12.20
CA ASP A 15 16.04 11.11 -11.17
C ASP A 15 15.85 9.62 -11.39
N SER A 16 16.93 8.87 -11.26
CA SER A 16 16.92 7.41 -11.40
C SER A 16 17.72 6.78 -10.27
N THR A 17 17.05 5.93 -9.51
CA THR A 17 17.64 5.17 -8.41
C THR A 17 17.57 3.70 -8.74
N ILE A 18 18.72 3.01 -8.71
CA ILE A 18 18.82 1.56 -8.83
C ILE A 18 19.27 1.02 -7.47
N THR A 19 18.56 0.02 -6.97
CA THR A 19 18.83 -0.60 -5.67
C THR A 19 18.94 -2.11 -5.87
N ALA A 20 19.98 -2.71 -5.31
CA ALA A 20 20.11 -4.15 -5.16
C ALA A 20 20.01 -4.52 -3.69
N GLY A 21 19.35 -5.61 -3.37
CA GLY A 21 19.18 -6.07 -1.99
C GLY A 21 19.03 -7.58 -1.90
N MET A 22 19.37 -8.12 -0.75
CA MET A 22 19.19 -9.53 -0.44
C MET A 22 18.72 -9.73 1.00
N GLY A 23 18.00 -10.82 1.25
CA GLY A 23 17.55 -11.22 2.58
C GLY A 23 17.66 -12.72 2.76
N LEU A 24 18.17 -13.11 3.94
CA LEU A 24 18.35 -14.50 4.37
C LEU A 24 17.53 -14.77 5.63
N ARG A 25 16.87 -15.92 5.70
CA ARG A 25 16.21 -16.37 6.92
C ARG A 25 17.25 -16.92 7.89
N THR A 26 17.34 -16.32 9.08
CA THR A 26 18.34 -16.73 10.10
C THR A 26 17.79 -17.70 11.14
N GLU A 27 16.46 -17.78 11.27
CA GLU A 27 15.77 -18.64 12.23
C GLU A 27 15.05 -19.79 11.54
N SER A 28 14.91 -20.90 12.26
CA SER A 28 14.12 -22.03 11.81
C SER A 28 12.63 -21.69 11.79
N ARG A 29 11.85 -22.47 11.06
CA ARG A 29 10.40 -22.32 10.93
C ARG A 29 9.69 -22.33 12.28
N GLY A 30 8.68 -21.50 12.43
CA GLY A 30 7.84 -21.46 13.63
C GLY A 30 6.75 -22.53 13.57
N CYS A 31 6.87 -23.60 14.38
CA CYS A 31 5.89 -24.71 14.37
C CYS A 31 4.45 -24.25 14.68
N ASN A 32 4.26 -23.18 15.40
CA ASN A 32 2.95 -22.62 15.74
C ASN A 32 2.27 -21.83 14.61
N LEU A 33 3.01 -21.53 13.55
CA LEU A 33 2.50 -20.84 12.36
C LEU A 33 2.11 -21.80 11.23
N ILE A 34 2.38 -23.11 11.41
CA ILE A 34 2.18 -24.11 10.40
C ILE A 34 0.94 -24.94 10.73
N ASN A 35 0.00 -25.03 9.78
CA ASN A 35 -1.10 -25.96 9.87
C ASN A 35 -0.67 -27.34 9.39
N GLN A 36 -0.47 -28.26 10.34
CA GLN A 36 0.01 -29.62 10.07
C GLN A 36 -1.12 -30.64 9.94
N GLY A 37 -2.37 -30.22 10.13
CA GLY A 37 -3.51 -31.12 10.17
C GLY A 37 -3.49 -32.08 11.36
N PRO A 38 -4.54 -32.94 11.50
CA PRO A 38 -4.72 -33.81 12.66
C PRO A 38 -3.70 -34.95 12.78
N THR A 39 -2.96 -35.27 11.75
CA THR A 39 -2.04 -36.40 11.69
C THR A 39 -0.54 -36.00 11.58
N GLY A 40 -0.25 -34.69 11.66
CA GLY A 40 1.14 -34.22 11.52
C GLY A 40 1.74 -34.47 10.13
N HIS A 41 0.92 -34.62 9.09
CA HIS A 41 1.39 -34.76 7.73
C HIS A 41 2.16 -33.51 7.32
N ASN A 42 3.33 -33.72 6.71
CA ASN A 42 4.21 -32.66 6.24
C ASN A 42 4.75 -31.72 7.35
N ALA A 43 4.76 -32.19 8.61
CA ALA A 43 5.41 -31.44 9.66
C ALA A 43 6.91 -31.31 9.35
N PRO A 44 7.49 -30.11 9.41
CA PRO A 44 8.94 -29.95 9.38
C PRO A 44 9.60 -30.76 10.49
N SER A 45 10.81 -31.24 10.24
CA SER A 45 11.58 -31.98 11.25
C SER A 45 11.65 -31.21 12.57
N GLY A 46 11.17 -31.81 13.65
CA GLY A 46 11.13 -31.20 14.98
C GLY A 46 9.82 -30.51 15.37
N CYS A 47 8.86 -30.33 14.46
CA CYS A 47 7.53 -29.86 14.81
C CYS A 47 6.62 -31.05 15.16
N LEU A 48 5.98 -30.99 16.33
CA LEU A 48 4.88 -31.89 16.66
C LEU A 48 3.60 -31.48 15.93
N ALA A 49 2.72 -32.43 15.64
CA ALA A 49 1.41 -32.15 15.06
C ALA A 49 0.66 -31.14 15.94
N GLN A 50 0.57 -29.91 15.50
CA GLN A 50 -0.22 -28.87 16.14
C GLN A 50 -1.30 -28.41 15.16
N SER A 51 -2.54 -28.38 15.62
CA SER A 51 -3.61 -27.71 14.89
C SER A 51 -3.53 -26.22 15.24
N SER A 52 -2.74 -25.45 14.51
CA SER A 52 -2.84 -23.99 14.59
C SER A 52 -3.99 -23.53 13.71
N GLY A 53 -4.81 -22.61 14.19
CA GLY A 53 -5.85 -21.97 13.38
C GLY A 53 -5.29 -21.08 12.27
N VAL A 54 -3.97 -20.94 12.19
CA VAL A 54 -3.25 -20.14 11.19
C VAL A 54 -2.56 -21.09 10.22
N ALA A 55 -2.92 -20.99 8.95
CA ALA A 55 -2.25 -21.67 7.86
C ALA A 55 -1.37 -20.64 7.14
N ASP A 56 -0.06 -20.81 7.22
CA ASP A 56 0.94 -19.96 6.58
C ASP A 56 1.90 -20.81 5.75
N GLN A 57 1.63 -20.87 4.44
CA GLN A 57 2.51 -21.56 3.49
C GLN A 57 3.85 -20.82 3.35
N GLY A 58 3.88 -19.51 3.58
CA GLY A 58 5.11 -18.71 3.55
C GLY A 58 6.15 -19.19 4.56
N ASP A 59 5.72 -19.57 5.77
CA ASP A 59 6.65 -20.11 6.77
C ASP A 59 7.21 -21.50 6.37
N LEU A 60 6.48 -22.26 5.54
CA LEU A 60 6.92 -23.55 5.00
C LEU A 60 7.83 -23.46 3.79
N ASN A 61 7.75 -22.36 3.04
CA ASN A 61 8.48 -22.19 1.79
C ASN A 61 9.96 -21.83 1.99
N TYR A 62 10.32 -21.26 3.12
CA TYR A 62 11.69 -20.83 3.41
C TYR A 62 12.17 -21.42 4.71
N ASP A 63 13.37 -22.01 4.73
CA ASP A 63 14.00 -22.54 5.95
C ASP A 63 15.16 -21.66 6.40
N ARG A 64 15.76 -22.01 7.52
CA ARG A 64 16.97 -21.36 8.03
C ARG A 64 18.11 -21.47 7.00
N GLY A 65 18.63 -20.32 6.60
CA GLY A 65 19.69 -20.22 5.61
C GLY A 65 19.19 -19.97 4.19
N ASP A 66 17.88 -20.10 3.94
CA ASP A 66 17.32 -19.80 2.62
C ASP A 66 17.27 -18.30 2.36
N MET A 67 17.53 -17.96 1.11
CA MET A 67 17.40 -16.60 0.62
C MET A 67 15.94 -16.34 0.22
N PHE A 68 15.24 -15.48 0.96
CA PHE A 68 13.83 -15.17 0.67
C PHE A 68 13.64 -14.00 -0.30
N THR A 69 14.69 -13.25 -0.58
CA THR A 69 14.72 -12.18 -1.58
C THR A 69 16.14 -11.93 -2.04
N ASN A 70 16.31 -11.73 -3.34
CA ASN A 70 17.52 -11.24 -3.98
C ASN A 70 17.09 -10.42 -5.19
N TYR A 71 17.03 -9.10 -5.04
CA TYR A 71 16.35 -8.26 -6.01
C TYR A 71 17.24 -7.17 -6.59
N LEU A 72 16.86 -6.78 -7.79
CA LEU A 72 17.25 -5.53 -8.44
C LEU A 72 15.98 -4.70 -8.67
N LYS A 73 16.00 -3.44 -8.23
CA LYS A 73 14.88 -2.51 -8.30
C LYS A 73 15.32 -1.20 -8.92
N GLY A 74 14.46 -0.59 -9.73
CA GLY A 74 14.64 0.75 -10.28
C GLY A 74 13.45 1.64 -9.98
N THR A 75 13.72 2.89 -9.62
CA THR A 75 12.73 3.96 -9.49
C THR A 75 13.15 5.15 -10.31
N HIS A 76 12.27 5.63 -11.17
CA HIS A 76 12.52 6.69 -12.13
C HIS A 76 11.49 7.80 -11.96
N GLU A 77 11.95 9.03 -11.87
CA GLU A 77 11.11 10.21 -11.67
C GLU A 77 11.46 11.28 -12.71
N LEU A 78 10.46 11.82 -13.37
CA LEU A 78 10.56 12.94 -14.29
C LEU A 78 9.65 14.06 -13.79
N LEU A 79 10.23 15.22 -13.48
CA LEU A 79 9.51 16.43 -13.15
C LEU A 79 9.80 17.49 -14.20
N LEU A 80 8.75 18.05 -14.80
CA LEU A 80 8.84 19.12 -15.79
C LEU A 80 8.07 20.35 -15.29
N LYS A 81 8.70 21.51 -15.33
CA LYS A 81 8.10 22.81 -15.07
C LYS A 81 8.07 23.59 -16.38
N MET A 82 6.90 24.00 -16.79
CA MET A 82 6.61 24.68 -18.04
C MET A 82 6.06 26.08 -17.78
N PRO A 83 6.02 26.95 -18.79
CA PRO A 83 5.36 28.26 -18.70
C PRO A 83 3.93 28.16 -18.19
N GLU A 84 3.36 29.28 -17.82
CA GLU A 84 2.01 29.42 -17.28
C GLU A 84 1.76 28.57 -16.01
N ASP A 85 2.77 28.36 -15.18
CA ASP A 85 2.71 27.57 -13.94
C ASP A 85 2.19 26.15 -14.13
N ILE A 86 2.55 25.52 -15.25
CA ILE A 86 2.23 24.11 -15.52
C ILE A 86 3.37 23.25 -15.00
N THR A 87 3.02 22.21 -14.27
CA THR A 87 3.98 21.19 -13.79
C THR A 87 3.47 19.80 -14.18
N PHE A 88 4.36 18.98 -14.73
CA PHE A 88 4.13 17.59 -15.04
C PHE A 88 5.04 16.70 -14.20
N MET A 89 4.51 15.58 -13.72
CA MET A 89 5.24 14.56 -12.97
C MET A 89 4.92 13.18 -13.54
N ALA A 90 5.97 12.39 -13.73
CA ALA A 90 5.86 10.95 -13.99
C ALA A 90 6.82 10.21 -13.08
N ARG A 91 6.35 9.16 -12.38
CA ARG A 91 7.15 8.27 -11.56
C ARG A 91 6.78 6.84 -11.85
N GLY A 92 7.79 6.01 -12.10
CA GLY A 92 7.63 4.58 -12.30
C GLY A 92 8.64 3.80 -11.49
N THR A 93 8.28 2.59 -11.12
CA THR A 93 9.18 1.65 -10.43
C THR A 93 9.07 0.26 -11.06
N TRP A 94 10.16 -0.48 -10.99
CA TRP A 94 10.19 -1.90 -11.35
C TRP A 94 11.07 -2.66 -10.37
N ILE A 95 10.74 -3.92 -10.16
CA ILE A 95 11.54 -4.85 -9.36
C ILE A 95 11.58 -6.21 -10.05
N ARG A 96 12.76 -6.81 -10.04
CA ARG A 96 12.98 -8.22 -10.39
C ARG A 96 13.58 -8.90 -9.19
N ASP A 97 12.89 -9.90 -8.65
CA ASP A 97 13.40 -10.75 -7.58
C ASP A 97 13.84 -12.10 -8.16
N PHE A 98 15.03 -12.55 -7.81
CA PHE A 98 15.64 -13.75 -8.34
C PHE A 98 15.54 -14.93 -7.36
N ALA A 99 15.18 -14.69 -6.09
CA ALA A 99 15.12 -15.69 -5.05
C ALA A 99 13.71 -15.89 -4.45
N ALA A 100 12.82 -14.90 -4.55
CA ALA A 100 11.50 -14.96 -3.90
C ALA A 100 10.62 -16.13 -4.40
N THR A 101 10.90 -16.68 -5.56
CA THR A 101 10.20 -17.84 -6.14
C THR A 101 10.99 -19.15 -6.05
N ASP A 102 12.22 -19.11 -5.52
CA ASP A 102 13.06 -20.28 -5.30
C ASP A 102 12.85 -20.80 -3.87
N THR A 103 11.76 -21.54 -3.69
CA THR A 103 11.31 -22.02 -2.39
C THR A 103 11.68 -23.47 -2.16
N THR A 104 11.86 -23.86 -0.90
CA THR A 104 12.14 -25.27 -0.54
C THR A 104 10.93 -26.19 -0.66
N GLY A 105 9.74 -25.62 -0.80
CA GLY A 105 8.54 -26.33 -1.20
C GLY A 105 8.03 -27.41 -0.25
N THR A 106 8.09 -27.21 1.06
CA THR A 106 7.37 -28.09 1.99
C THR A 106 5.90 -27.70 2.02
N LEU A 107 5.02 -28.57 1.51
CA LEU A 107 3.60 -28.30 1.47
C LEU A 107 2.92 -28.61 2.80
N SER A 108 1.97 -27.76 3.19
CA SER A 108 1.06 -27.99 4.31
C SER A 108 0.04 -29.10 3.98
N PHE A 109 -0.58 -29.67 5.00
CA PHE A 109 -1.65 -30.67 4.86
C PHE A 109 -2.82 -30.19 4.00
N ASN A 110 -3.15 -28.91 4.07
CA ASN A 110 -4.28 -28.30 3.35
C ASN A 110 -3.84 -27.48 2.15
N THR A 111 -2.60 -27.63 1.67
CA THR A 111 -2.15 -26.97 0.45
C THR A 111 -2.86 -27.59 -0.74
N PRO A 112 -3.60 -26.81 -1.54
CA PRO A 112 -4.30 -27.29 -2.72
C PRO A 112 -3.33 -27.82 -3.79
N GLU A 113 -3.78 -28.78 -4.61
CA GLU A 113 -2.99 -29.33 -5.71
C GLU A 113 -2.60 -28.25 -6.73
N SER A 114 -3.42 -27.22 -6.91
CA SER A 114 -3.16 -26.08 -7.81
C SER A 114 -1.93 -25.25 -7.41
N VAL A 115 -1.51 -25.30 -6.15
CA VAL A 115 -0.38 -24.51 -5.65
C VAL A 115 0.98 -25.06 -6.09
N GLY A 116 1.03 -26.27 -6.60
CA GLY A 116 2.28 -26.90 -7.07
C GLY A 116 3.25 -27.26 -5.96
N SER A 117 4.33 -27.95 -6.34
CA SER A 117 5.30 -28.51 -5.38
C SER A 117 6.20 -27.49 -4.68
N ASN A 118 6.20 -26.25 -5.15
CA ASN A 118 7.01 -25.16 -4.58
C ASN A 118 6.24 -24.24 -3.62
N GLY A 119 4.99 -24.60 -3.28
CA GLY A 119 4.19 -23.85 -2.31
C GLY A 119 3.73 -22.44 -2.78
N LEU A 120 3.82 -22.15 -4.08
CA LEU A 120 3.38 -20.88 -4.67
C LEU A 120 2.40 -21.16 -5.81
N SER A 121 1.27 -20.47 -5.83
CA SER A 121 0.39 -20.45 -7.01
C SER A 121 1.06 -19.66 -8.15
N ASP A 122 0.55 -19.81 -9.37
CA ASP A 122 1.07 -19.09 -10.53
C ASP A 122 0.93 -17.57 -10.34
N ASP A 123 -0.23 -17.09 -9.85
CA ASP A 123 -0.47 -15.67 -9.57
C ASP A 123 0.51 -15.11 -8.52
N ALA A 124 0.74 -15.85 -7.43
CA ALA A 124 1.70 -15.47 -6.41
C ALA A 124 3.13 -15.43 -6.94
N ARG A 125 3.49 -16.39 -7.79
CA ARG A 125 4.81 -16.47 -8.43
C ARG A 125 5.07 -15.28 -9.35
N ASP A 126 4.11 -14.97 -10.22
CA ASP A 126 4.22 -13.87 -11.17
C ASP A 126 4.40 -12.54 -10.45
N ASP A 127 3.61 -12.30 -9.39
CA ASP A 127 3.71 -11.08 -8.58
C ASP A 127 5.06 -10.96 -7.85
N LEU A 128 5.63 -12.08 -7.42
CA LEU A 128 6.93 -12.10 -6.73
C LEU A 128 8.11 -11.93 -7.69
N ALA A 129 8.04 -12.53 -8.88
CA ALA A 129 9.17 -12.61 -9.79
C ALA A 129 9.51 -11.28 -10.44
N PHE A 130 8.50 -10.55 -10.91
CA PHE A 130 8.67 -9.27 -11.58
C PHE A 130 7.43 -8.40 -11.43
N LYS A 131 7.64 -7.17 -10.99
CA LYS A 131 6.58 -6.17 -10.93
C LYS A 131 7.08 -4.85 -11.52
N ALA A 132 6.32 -4.26 -12.44
CA ALA A 132 6.53 -2.91 -12.94
C ALA A 132 5.27 -2.08 -12.73
N ARG A 133 5.42 -0.85 -12.27
CA ARG A 133 4.30 0.00 -11.91
C ARG A 133 4.55 1.45 -12.28
N LEU A 134 3.55 2.06 -12.89
CA LEU A 134 3.45 3.50 -12.97
C LEU A 134 2.83 4.01 -11.67
N LEU A 135 3.58 4.79 -10.90
CA LEU A 135 3.12 5.41 -9.67
C LEU A 135 2.45 6.76 -10.00
N ASP A 136 3.19 7.85 -9.88
CA ASP A 136 2.64 9.17 -10.21
C ASP A 136 2.61 9.40 -11.72
N LEU A 137 1.52 9.97 -12.20
CA LEU A 137 1.39 10.52 -13.54
C LEU A 137 0.35 11.63 -13.51
N TRP A 138 0.79 12.86 -13.32
CA TRP A 138 -0.13 13.97 -13.19
C TRP A 138 0.40 15.24 -13.84
N VAL A 139 -0.55 16.13 -14.16
CA VAL A 139 -0.30 17.51 -14.56
C VAL A 139 -0.99 18.46 -13.57
N SER A 140 -0.32 19.54 -13.21
CA SER A 140 -0.94 20.60 -12.41
C SER A 140 -0.78 21.95 -13.09
N LYS A 141 -1.75 22.84 -12.88
CA LYS A 141 -1.72 24.22 -13.34
C LYS A 141 -2.17 25.15 -12.22
N GLY A 142 -1.48 26.29 -12.10
CA GLY A 142 -1.87 27.40 -11.24
C GLY A 142 -2.72 28.39 -11.97
N PHE A 143 -3.72 28.95 -11.29
CA PHE A 143 -4.64 29.97 -11.77
C PHE A 143 -4.76 31.09 -10.72
N ASP A 144 -5.00 32.29 -11.15
CA ASP A 144 -5.36 33.40 -10.27
C ASP A 144 -6.88 33.64 -10.38
N VAL A 145 -7.58 33.39 -9.29
CA VAL A 145 -9.07 33.53 -9.22
C VAL A 145 -9.41 34.47 -8.07
N GLY A 146 -9.96 35.64 -8.39
CA GLY A 146 -10.35 36.61 -7.36
C GLY A 146 -9.21 37.08 -6.45
N GLY A 147 -7.98 37.13 -6.96
CA GLY A 147 -6.79 37.51 -6.19
C GLY A 147 -6.22 36.39 -5.34
N GLN A 148 -6.76 35.18 -5.42
CA GLN A 148 -6.24 33.99 -4.74
C GLN A 148 -5.56 33.05 -5.74
N ARG A 149 -4.43 32.49 -5.34
CA ARG A 149 -3.77 31.47 -6.14
C ARG A 149 -4.43 30.10 -5.94
N VAL A 150 -5.00 29.56 -7.01
CA VAL A 150 -5.63 28.23 -7.05
C VAL A 150 -4.74 27.30 -7.88
N ARG A 151 -4.44 26.11 -7.37
CA ARG A 151 -3.73 25.07 -8.10
C ARG A 151 -4.63 23.86 -8.29
N ALA A 152 -4.87 23.48 -9.53
CA ALA A 152 -5.55 22.23 -9.87
C ALA A 152 -4.51 21.19 -10.32
N ARG A 153 -4.67 19.93 -9.91
CA ARG A 153 -3.85 18.79 -10.33
C ARG A 153 -4.75 17.65 -10.77
N LEU A 154 -4.48 17.09 -11.94
CA LEU A 154 -5.23 16.00 -12.54
C LEU A 154 -4.29 14.85 -12.89
N GLY A 155 -4.66 13.64 -12.56
CA GLY A 155 -3.94 12.43 -12.89
C GLY A 155 -3.75 11.49 -11.70
N ASN A 156 -2.85 10.54 -11.86
CA ASN A 156 -2.50 9.54 -10.86
C ASN A 156 -1.62 10.19 -9.79
N GLN A 157 -2.15 10.37 -8.59
CA GLN A 157 -1.51 11.12 -7.51
C GLN A 157 -1.90 10.57 -6.14
N VAL A 158 -1.13 10.94 -5.12
CA VAL A 158 -1.37 10.64 -3.70
C VAL A 158 -1.88 11.89 -3.00
N ILE A 159 -2.82 11.75 -2.09
CA ILE A 159 -3.24 12.78 -1.14
C ILE A 159 -2.47 12.56 0.16
N ASN A 160 -1.69 13.55 0.55
CA ASN A 160 -0.87 13.48 1.77
C ASN A 160 -1.40 14.46 2.82
N TRP A 161 -2.42 14.01 3.56
CA TRP A 161 -3.03 14.73 4.66
C TRP A 161 -2.75 14.02 5.98
N GLY A 162 -2.87 14.77 7.10
CA GLY A 162 -2.60 14.24 8.43
C GLY A 162 -1.11 14.18 8.79
N GLU A 163 -0.83 13.71 9.99
CA GLU A 163 0.53 13.68 10.57
C GLU A 163 1.06 12.25 10.72
N SER A 164 0.16 11.25 10.71
CA SER A 164 0.52 9.84 10.91
C SER A 164 1.00 9.21 9.60
N LEU A 165 2.28 8.84 9.53
CA LEU A 165 2.88 8.20 8.36
C LEU A 165 3.00 6.67 8.49
N PHE A 166 3.08 6.16 9.73
CA PHE A 166 3.44 4.75 9.99
C PHE A 166 2.33 3.95 10.66
N VAL A 167 1.29 4.61 11.14
CA VAL A 167 0.15 3.95 11.80
C VAL A 167 -1.01 3.91 10.83
N ALA A 168 -1.42 2.71 10.44
CA ALA A 168 -2.59 2.52 9.60
C ALA A 168 -3.87 2.97 10.32
N GLY A 169 -4.81 3.55 9.57
CA GLY A 169 -6.11 3.92 10.10
C GLY A 169 -6.34 5.39 10.42
N GLY A 170 -5.35 6.25 10.26
CA GLY A 170 -5.47 7.71 10.41
C GLY A 170 -6.04 8.42 9.18
N ILE A 171 -5.81 9.72 9.10
CA ILE A 171 -6.29 10.58 8.00
C ILE A 171 -5.73 10.11 6.64
N ASN A 172 -4.51 9.55 6.61
CA ASN A 172 -3.90 8.99 5.41
C ASN A 172 -4.50 7.66 4.92
N ASN A 173 -5.52 7.12 5.59
CA ASN A 173 -6.17 5.85 5.22
C ASN A 173 -6.91 5.90 3.86
N THR A 174 -7.00 7.06 3.23
CA THR A 174 -7.51 7.23 1.86
C THR A 174 -6.56 6.72 0.78
N ASN A 175 -5.28 6.55 1.12
CA ASN A 175 -4.29 5.99 0.21
C ASN A 175 -4.21 4.47 0.34
N ALA A 176 -3.97 3.81 -0.78
CA ALA A 176 -3.61 2.40 -0.81
C ALA A 176 -2.09 2.24 -0.66
N TYR A 177 -1.66 1.08 -0.15
CA TYR A 177 -0.24 0.78 0.10
C TYR A 177 0.13 -0.57 -0.49
N ASP A 178 1.35 -0.69 -1.00
CA ASP A 178 2.01 -1.96 -1.27
C ASP A 178 2.74 -2.42 0.00
N TYR A 179 2.08 -3.29 0.79
CA TYR A 179 2.64 -3.80 2.04
C TYR A 179 3.81 -4.75 1.83
N GLN A 180 3.87 -5.43 0.69
CA GLN A 180 5.03 -6.23 0.32
C GLN A 180 6.25 -5.35 0.07
N ALA A 181 6.06 -4.23 -0.63
CA ALA A 181 7.14 -3.25 -0.82
C ALA A 181 7.59 -2.67 0.52
N LEU A 182 6.67 -2.30 1.42
CA LEU A 182 7.00 -1.77 2.75
C LEU A 182 7.81 -2.73 3.60
N ALA A 183 7.60 -4.04 3.46
CA ALA A 183 8.34 -5.07 4.18
C ALA A 183 9.78 -5.28 3.66
N ARG A 184 10.07 -4.87 2.42
CA ARG A 184 11.40 -5.05 1.81
C ARG A 184 12.41 -4.04 2.35
N PRO A 185 13.63 -4.47 2.70
CA PRO A 185 14.71 -3.54 3.06
C PRO A 185 14.99 -2.52 1.94
N GLY A 186 15.29 -1.28 2.31
CA GLY A 186 15.67 -0.24 1.35
C GLY A 186 14.53 0.33 0.49
N VAL A 187 13.27 0.10 0.87
CA VAL A 187 12.12 0.77 0.24
C VAL A 187 12.04 2.23 0.68
N GLN A 188 11.65 3.10 -0.23
CA GLN A 188 11.23 4.47 0.09
C GLN A 188 9.71 4.52 0.18
N LEU A 189 9.17 5.29 1.14
CA LEU A 189 7.71 5.38 1.33
C LEU A 189 6.96 5.76 0.05
N LYS A 190 7.55 6.66 -0.77
CA LYS A 190 6.99 7.08 -2.06
C LYS A 190 6.87 5.95 -3.11
N GLU A 191 7.54 4.80 -2.90
CA GLU A 191 7.45 3.63 -3.76
C GLU A 191 6.32 2.69 -3.32
N ALA A 192 5.95 2.76 -2.05
CA ALA A 192 4.96 1.87 -1.43
C ALA A 192 3.57 2.50 -1.33
N VAL A 193 3.43 3.82 -1.38
CA VAL A 193 2.12 4.46 -1.44
C VAL A 193 1.61 4.41 -2.88
N LEU A 194 0.42 3.85 -3.08
CA LEU A 194 -0.17 3.63 -4.38
C LEU A 194 -1.07 4.79 -4.77
N PRO A 195 -0.70 5.59 -5.79
CA PRO A 195 -1.52 6.69 -6.24
C PRO A 195 -2.79 6.23 -6.95
N ALA A 196 -3.79 7.11 -7.01
CA ALA A 196 -5.04 6.88 -7.72
C ALA A 196 -5.37 8.03 -8.67
N PRO A 197 -6.10 7.78 -9.76
CA PRO A 197 -6.55 8.83 -10.67
C PRO A 197 -7.55 9.75 -9.97
N MET A 198 -7.21 11.03 -9.84
CA MET A 198 -8.06 12.02 -9.19
C MET A 198 -7.81 13.43 -9.70
N LEU A 199 -8.76 14.30 -9.43
CA LEU A 199 -8.60 15.75 -9.49
C LEU A 199 -8.42 16.27 -8.06
N SER A 200 -7.39 17.05 -7.81
CA SER A 200 -7.27 17.83 -6.59
C SER A 200 -7.17 19.32 -6.90
N VAL A 201 -7.70 20.14 -6.00
CA VAL A 201 -7.69 21.62 -6.09
C VAL A 201 -7.28 22.17 -4.74
N ALA A 202 -6.29 23.03 -4.73
CA ALA A 202 -5.78 23.67 -3.52
C ALA A 202 -5.72 25.18 -3.69
N SER A 203 -6.02 25.95 -2.61
CA SER A 203 -5.95 27.42 -2.59
C SER A 203 -5.57 27.93 -1.21
N GLY A 204 -4.74 28.97 -1.17
CA GLY A 204 -4.55 29.78 0.02
C GLY A 204 -5.61 30.86 0.09
N LEU A 205 -6.33 30.95 1.21
CA LEU A 205 -7.40 31.92 1.44
C LEU A 205 -6.96 33.17 2.20
N GLY A 206 -5.65 33.28 2.51
CA GLY A 206 -5.10 34.34 3.35
C GLY A 206 -5.16 34.02 4.85
N SER A 207 -4.55 34.86 5.68
CA SER A 207 -4.50 34.73 7.16
C SER A 207 -4.08 33.33 7.64
N GLY A 208 -3.13 32.70 6.91
CA GLY A 208 -2.62 31.38 7.22
C GLY A 208 -3.56 30.20 6.90
N VAL A 209 -4.68 30.44 6.20
CA VAL A 209 -5.65 29.40 5.83
C VAL A 209 -5.37 28.85 4.44
N ASN A 210 -5.26 27.53 4.35
CA ASN A 210 -5.15 26.76 3.09
C ASN A 210 -6.27 25.73 3.03
N VAL A 211 -6.87 25.60 1.85
CA VAL A 211 -7.95 24.62 1.60
C VAL A 211 -7.52 23.71 0.45
N GLU A 212 -7.77 22.43 0.60
CA GLU A 212 -7.57 21.44 -0.47
C GLU A 212 -8.79 20.53 -0.55
N ALA A 213 -9.21 20.21 -1.77
CA ALA A 213 -10.27 19.25 -2.04
C ALA A 213 -9.81 18.27 -3.12
N TYR A 214 -10.30 17.04 -3.06
CA TYR A 214 -10.09 16.08 -4.15
C TYR A 214 -11.36 15.29 -4.45
N TYR A 215 -11.42 14.78 -5.69
CA TYR A 215 -12.34 13.74 -6.12
C TYR A 215 -11.56 12.63 -6.83
N GLN A 216 -11.69 11.39 -6.33
CA GLN A 216 -11.04 10.22 -6.88
C GLN A 216 -11.97 9.54 -7.88
N PHE A 217 -11.48 9.32 -9.11
CA PHE A 217 -12.26 8.76 -10.21
C PHE A 217 -12.28 7.25 -10.22
N ARG A 218 -11.22 6.63 -9.70
CA ARG A 218 -11.05 5.17 -9.69
C ARG A 218 -10.56 4.73 -8.33
N TRP A 219 -11.21 3.69 -7.81
CA TRP A 219 -10.75 3.05 -6.59
C TRP A 219 -9.49 2.20 -6.85
N ASN A 220 -8.65 2.08 -5.85
CA ASN A 220 -7.52 1.17 -5.80
C ASN A 220 -7.45 0.54 -4.42
N LYS A 221 -6.97 -0.69 -4.35
CA LYS A 221 -6.76 -1.42 -3.10
C LYS A 221 -5.31 -1.43 -2.69
N SER A 222 -5.07 -1.67 -1.40
CA SER A 222 -3.73 -1.99 -0.90
C SER A 222 -3.36 -3.41 -1.33
N GLU A 223 -2.10 -3.59 -1.70
CA GLU A 223 -1.55 -4.88 -2.06
C GLU A 223 -0.91 -5.52 -0.85
N LEU A 224 -1.26 -6.76 -0.60
CA LEU A 224 -0.75 -7.56 0.51
C LEU A 224 0.26 -8.58 -0.02
N PRO A 225 1.20 -9.04 0.82
CA PRO A 225 2.15 -10.06 0.39
C PRO A 225 1.43 -11.28 -0.19
N PRO A 226 1.86 -11.81 -1.35
CA PRO A 226 1.29 -12.99 -1.96
C PRO A 226 1.36 -14.21 -1.03
N VAL A 227 0.34 -15.07 -1.11
CA VAL A 227 0.31 -16.31 -0.33
C VAL A 227 1.52 -17.17 -0.66
N GLY A 228 2.18 -17.68 0.39
CA GLY A 228 3.40 -18.46 0.25
C GLY A 228 4.69 -17.64 0.15
N SER A 229 4.61 -16.30 0.06
CA SER A 229 5.80 -15.45 0.16
C SER A 229 6.33 -15.37 1.60
N TYR A 230 7.58 -14.97 1.76
CA TYR A 230 8.20 -14.83 3.08
C TYR A 230 7.47 -13.86 4.02
N TRP A 231 6.84 -12.84 3.47
CA TRP A 231 6.09 -11.83 4.22
C TRP A 231 4.60 -12.13 4.37
N SER A 232 4.13 -13.24 3.78
CA SER A 232 2.77 -13.73 4.00
C SER A 232 2.59 -14.16 5.45
N THR A 233 1.42 -13.91 6.00
CA THR A 233 1.05 -14.32 7.37
C THR A 233 -0.11 -15.29 7.40
N THR A 234 -0.72 -15.56 6.24
CA THR A 234 -1.88 -16.46 6.12
C THR A 234 -2.10 -16.86 4.67
N ASN A 235 -2.65 -18.05 4.45
CA ASN A 235 -3.07 -18.51 3.12
C ASN A 235 -4.41 -17.90 2.65
N ALA A 236 -5.06 -17.14 3.52
CA ALA A 236 -6.40 -16.60 3.26
C ALA A 236 -6.39 -15.23 2.58
N LEU A 237 -5.26 -14.52 2.53
CA LEU A 237 -5.20 -13.13 2.13
C LEU A 237 -3.92 -12.83 1.32
N GLY A 238 -4.04 -12.04 0.26
CA GLY A 238 -2.98 -11.76 -0.72
C GLY A 238 -3.25 -12.48 -2.05
N GLU A 239 -2.41 -12.26 -3.05
CA GLU A 239 -2.50 -12.97 -4.32
C GLU A 239 -2.24 -14.48 -4.12
N GLY A 240 -2.97 -15.32 -4.82
CA GLY A 240 -2.96 -16.78 -4.63
C GLY A 240 -3.96 -17.30 -3.58
N ARG A 241 -4.67 -16.43 -2.83
CA ARG A 241 -5.72 -16.84 -1.87
C ARG A 241 -6.87 -17.62 -2.51
N GLY A 242 -7.12 -17.40 -3.82
CA GLY A 242 -8.17 -18.08 -4.57
C GLY A 242 -8.02 -19.60 -4.56
N ASP A 243 -6.78 -20.09 -4.62
CA ASP A 243 -6.47 -21.52 -4.54
C ASP A 243 -6.90 -22.13 -3.20
N TYR A 244 -6.92 -21.34 -2.14
CA TYR A 244 -7.36 -21.75 -0.79
C TYR A 244 -8.85 -21.49 -0.53
N GLY A 245 -9.62 -21.18 -1.59
CA GLY A 245 -11.09 -21.02 -1.50
C GLY A 245 -11.55 -19.64 -1.01
N PHE A 246 -10.69 -18.63 -0.95
CA PHE A 246 -11.05 -17.28 -0.57
C PHE A 246 -11.30 -16.42 -1.81
N SER A 247 -12.51 -15.88 -1.92
CA SER A 247 -12.87 -14.92 -2.96
C SER A 247 -12.64 -13.46 -2.51
N GLU A 248 -12.70 -12.53 -3.45
CA GLU A 248 -12.58 -11.10 -3.18
C GLU A 248 -13.63 -10.34 -3.96
N LYS A 249 -14.17 -9.30 -3.35
CA LYS A 249 -15.11 -8.38 -3.97
C LYS A 249 -14.60 -6.95 -3.81
N ASP A 250 -14.19 -6.37 -4.91
CA ASP A 250 -13.69 -5.00 -5.00
C ASP A 250 -14.79 -3.97 -4.72
N ALA A 251 -14.40 -2.81 -4.21
CA ALA A 251 -15.29 -1.67 -4.08
C ALA A 251 -15.49 -0.97 -5.44
N ARG A 252 -16.56 -0.19 -5.55
CA ARG A 252 -16.84 0.60 -6.75
C ARG A 252 -15.85 1.76 -6.91
N ASP A 253 -15.72 2.26 -8.12
CA ASP A 253 -14.78 3.35 -8.44
C ASP A 253 -15.24 4.72 -7.92
N SER A 254 -16.54 5.00 -7.96
CA SER A 254 -17.10 6.33 -7.72
C SER A 254 -17.44 6.61 -6.25
N GLY A 255 -17.54 7.90 -5.90
CA GLY A 255 -18.04 8.32 -4.61
C GLY A 255 -16.98 8.67 -3.58
N GLN A 256 -15.71 8.73 -3.96
CA GLN A 256 -14.59 9.04 -3.08
C GLN A 256 -14.17 10.52 -3.25
N TRP A 257 -14.18 11.28 -2.16
CA TRP A 257 -13.79 12.68 -2.14
C TRP A 257 -13.31 13.10 -0.76
N GLY A 258 -12.60 14.21 -0.69
CA GLY A 258 -12.19 14.80 0.57
C GLY A 258 -12.05 16.30 0.50
N LEU A 259 -12.15 16.91 1.68
CA LEU A 259 -11.90 18.31 1.93
C LEU A 259 -10.98 18.46 3.14
N SER A 260 -9.96 19.27 2.99
CA SER A 260 -8.98 19.62 4.03
C SER A 260 -8.95 21.14 4.20
N LEU A 261 -8.95 21.61 5.44
CA LEU A 261 -8.65 22.98 5.81
C LEU A 261 -7.44 22.94 6.76
N ARG A 262 -6.37 23.62 6.38
CA ARG A 262 -5.18 23.81 7.24
C ARG A 262 -5.08 25.28 7.61
N TRP A 263 -4.87 25.52 8.90
CA TRP A 263 -4.79 26.87 9.43
C TRP A 263 -3.58 27.01 10.35
N GLN A 264 -2.73 27.96 10.01
CA GLN A 264 -1.61 28.39 10.85
C GLN A 264 -1.79 29.88 11.15
N PRO A 265 -2.24 30.23 12.39
CA PRO A 265 -2.37 31.64 12.77
C PRO A 265 -1.03 32.38 12.65
N GLU A 266 -1.06 33.66 12.29
CA GLU A 266 0.15 34.46 12.06
C GLU A 266 1.05 34.56 13.31
N ASP A 267 0.45 34.57 14.50
CA ASP A 267 1.17 34.68 15.77
C ASP A 267 1.36 33.31 16.48
N SER A 268 1.24 32.22 15.77
CA SER A 268 1.32 30.85 16.36
C SER A 268 2.24 29.94 15.55
N ASP A 269 3.08 29.20 16.26
CA ASP A 269 3.87 28.10 15.68
C ASP A 269 3.05 26.81 15.50
N VAL A 270 1.78 26.80 15.92
CA VAL A 270 0.89 25.63 15.79
C VAL A 270 0.15 25.70 14.50
N ALA A 271 0.28 24.66 13.69
CA ALA A 271 -0.51 24.42 12.49
C ALA A 271 -1.65 23.43 12.80
N TYR A 272 -2.88 23.81 12.53
CA TYR A 272 -4.07 22.99 12.71
C TYR A 272 -4.56 22.43 11.38
N GLY A 273 -5.08 21.20 11.38
CA GLY A 273 -5.73 20.56 10.25
C GLY A 273 -7.13 20.08 10.59
N PHE A 274 -8.07 20.26 9.67
CA PHE A 274 -9.44 19.78 9.75
C PHE A 274 -9.78 19.05 8.46
N TYR A 275 -10.34 17.84 8.57
CA TYR A 275 -10.50 16.95 7.44
C TYR A 275 -11.88 16.30 7.47
N VAL A 276 -12.50 16.22 6.30
CA VAL A 276 -13.67 15.39 6.06
C VAL A 276 -13.49 14.64 4.76
N MET A 277 -13.72 13.33 4.77
CA MET A 277 -13.58 12.53 3.56
C MET A 277 -14.55 11.37 3.52
N ARG A 278 -14.94 11.03 2.31
CA ARG A 278 -15.69 9.82 1.98
C ARG A 278 -14.80 8.96 1.09
N TYR A 279 -14.60 7.73 1.50
CA TYR A 279 -13.71 6.80 0.82
C TYR A 279 -14.25 5.38 0.91
N HIS A 280 -13.66 4.48 0.13
CA HIS A 280 -13.84 3.04 0.24
C HIS A 280 -12.59 2.45 0.85
N ASP A 281 -12.74 1.52 1.76
CA ASP A 281 -11.61 0.91 2.48
C ASP A 281 -10.57 0.36 1.49
N LYS A 282 -9.31 0.50 1.85
CA LYS A 282 -8.16 0.02 1.06
C LYS A 282 -7.65 -1.34 1.51
N LEU A 283 -8.10 -1.79 2.68
CA LEU A 283 -7.91 -3.13 3.21
C LEU A 283 -9.27 -3.82 3.34
N PRO A 284 -9.36 -5.11 3.01
CA PRO A 284 -10.64 -5.82 3.03
C PRO A 284 -11.01 -6.30 4.44
N SER A 285 -12.30 -6.54 4.62
CA SER A 285 -12.88 -7.23 5.77
C SER A 285 -13.39 -8.60 5.35
N LEU A 286 -13.18 -9.62 6.18
CA LEU A 286 -13.68 -10.97 5.90
C LEU A 286 -15.18 -11.06 6.14
N ARG A 287 -15.92 -11.47 5.13
CA ARG A 287 -17.31 -11.87 5.21
C ARG A 287 -17.42 -13.37 4.97
N VAL A 288 -18.14 -14.06 5.84
CA VAL A 288 -18.42 -15.48 5.69
C VAL A 288 -19.91 -15.65 5.48
N ALA A 289 -20.31 -16.10 4.30
CA ALA A 289 -21.69 -16.46 4.01
C ALA A 289 -21.87 -17.97 4.23
N ILE A 290 -22.84 -18.37 5.07
CA ILE A 290 -23.24 -19.77 5.21
C ILE A 290 -24.14 -20.10 4.04
N LEU A 291 -23.66 -20.97 3.15
CA LEU A 291 -24.37 -21.37 1.93
C LEU A 291 -25.45 -22.44 2.21
N ASP A 292 -25.19 -23.35 3.16
CA ASP A 292 -26.10 -24.40 3.59
C ASP A 292 -26.06 -24.54 5.11
N PRO A 293 -27.17 -24.22 5.82
CA PRO A 293 -27.23 -24.35 7.28
C PRO A 293 -27.07 -25.79 7.80
N ASN A 294 -27.33 -26.79 6.99
CA ASN A 294 -27.27 -28.19 7.41
C ASN A 294 -25.84 -28.76 7.31
N THR A 295 -25.11 -28.33 6.31
CA THR A 295 -23.72 -28.77 6.09
C THR A 295 -22.69 -27.76 6.59
N PHE A 296 -23.12 -26.57 7.00
CA PHE A 296 -22.26 -25.43 7.36
C PHE A 296 -21.27 -25.05 6.26
N ALA A 297 -21.60 -25.38 4.99
CA ALA A 297 -20.82 -24.94 3.87
C ALA A 297 -20.76 -23.41 3.87
N ALA A 298 -19.54 -22.85 3.84
CA ALA A 298 -19.30 -21.43 3.94
C ALA A 298 -18.49 -20.92 2.73
N ALA A 299 -18.80 -19.71 2.30
CA ALA A 299 -18.04 -19.00 1.27
C ALA A 299 -17.37 -17.79 1.92
N PRO A 300 -16.08 -17.88 2.27
CA PRO A 300 -15.33 -16.74 2.76
C PRO A 300 -15.01 -15.79 1.61
N THR A 301 -15.40 -14.53 1.77
CA THR A 301 -15.18 -13.48 0.78
C THR A 301 -14.56 -12.26 1.45
N TRP A 302 -13.49 -11.75 0.92
CA TRP A 302 -12.91 -10.48 1.33
C TRP A 302 -13.66 -9.33 0.62
N GLU A 303 -14.28 -8.45 1.39
CA GLU A 303 -15.01 -7.30 0.86
C GLU A 303 -14.40 -6.00 1.35
N TYR A 304 -14.32 -5.02 0.46
CA TYR A 304 -13.90 -3.65 0.78
C TYR A 304 -15.14 -2.82 1.11
N GLN A 305 -15.20 -2.31 2.34
CA GLN A 305 -16.34 -1.52 2.80
C GLN A 305 -16.40 -0.19 2.05
N GLU A 306 -17.58 0.12 1.51
CA GLU A 306 -17.83 1.33 0.73
C GLU A 306 -18.39 2.46 1.60
N ASP A 307 -18.26 3.69 1.09
CA ASP A 307 -18.92 4.88 1.62
C ASP A 307 -18.57 5.23 3.08
N ARG A 308 -17.36 4.88 3.49
CA ARG A 308 -16.87 5.23 4.82
C ARG A 308 -16.66 6.73 4.92
N MET A 309 -17.27 7.34 5.94
CA MET A 309 -16.98 8.72 6.31
C MET A 309 -15.85 8.78 7.34
N MET A 310 -14.97 9.75 7.21
CA MET A 310 -13.96 10.06 8.20
C MET A 310 -13.92 11.55 8.47
N TYR A 311 -13.86 11.89 9.74
CA TYR A 311 -13.65 13.24 10.25
C TYR A 311 -12.34 13.26 11.01
N GLY A 312 -11.46 14.19 10.69
CA GLY A 312 -10.13 14.27 11.29
C GLY A 312 -9.78 15.67 11.75
N ILE A 313 -9.00 15.71 12.81
CA ILE A 313 -8.30 16.93 13.24
C ILE A 313 -6.84 16.60 13.47
N SER A 314 -5.95 17.53 13.18
CA SER A 314 -4.53 17.42 13.49
C SER A 314 -3.98 18.71 14.04
N ALA A 315 -2.87 18.59 14.74
CA ALA A 315 -2.05 19.73 15.14
C ALA A 315 -0.58 19.37 15.00
N ASN A 316 0.22 20.29 14.47
CA ASN A 316 1.66 20.18 14.36
C ASN A 316 2.30 21.40 15.01
N MET A 317 3.25 21.18 15.92
CA MET A 317 3.87 22.26 16.69
C MET A 317 5.30 21.91 17.09
N PRO A 318 6.20 22.91 17.17
CA PRO A 318 7.49 22.75 17.83
C PRO A 318 7.30 22.80 19.36
N ILE A 319 7.96 21.90 20.09
CA ILE A 319 8.05 21.90 21.55
C ILE A 319 9.52 21.79 21.92
N GLY A 320 10.18 22.93 22.19
CA GLY A 320 11.62 22.96 22.33
C GLY A 320 12.32 22.52 21.05
N ASP A 321 13.17 21.50 21.13
CA ASP A 321 13.88 20.93 19.97
C ASP A 321 13.08 19.83 19.25
N TRP A 322 11.84 19.57 19.65
CA TRP A 322 10.99 18.52 19.09
C TRP A 322 9.94 19.09 18.14
N ALA A 323 9.73 18.40 17.00
CA ALA A 323 8.54 18.58 16.17
C ALA A 323 7.49 17.55 16.58
N VAL A 324 6.35 18.01 17.10
CA VAL A 324 5.27 17.15 17.61
C VAL A 324 4.07 17.26 16.70
N GLY A 325 3.72 16.14 16.03
CA GLY A 325 2.49 15.99 15.28
C GLY A 325 1.48 15.16 16.07
N THR A 326 0.23 15.61 16.11
CA THR A 326 -0.89 14.89 16.71
C THR A 326 -2.04 14.79 15.75
N GLU A 327 -2.78 13.69 15.83
CA GLU A 327 -3.89 13.42 14.93
C GLU A 327 -5.00 12.66 15.67
N LEU A 328 -6.24 13.06 15.46
CA LEU A 328 -7.43 12.35 15.91
C LEU A 328 -8.37 12.15 14.71
N SER A 329 -8.76 10.91 14.46
CA SER A 329 -9.73 10.58 13.42
C SER A 329 -10.93 9.83 14.01
N TYR A 330 -12.13 10.16 13.50
CA TYR A 330 -13.39 9.51 13.85
C TYR A 330 -14.04 8.94 12.60
N ARG A 331 -14.43 7.67 12.70
CA ARG A 331 -15.14 6.92 11.65
C ARG A 331 -16.38 6.30 12.26
N PRO A 332 -17.59 6.80 11.91
CA PRO A 332 -18.85 6.24 12.40
C PRO A 332 -19.15 4.85 11.88
#